data_ae0445fd30b86f7f8a368aa7e2ea2769
#
_entry.id   ae0445fd30b86f7f8a368aa7e2ea2769
#
_cell.length_a   1.000
_cell.length_b   1.000
_cell.length_c   1.000
_cell.angle_alpha   90.00
_cell.angle_beta   90.00
_cell.angle_gamma   90.00
#
_symmetry.space_group_name_H-M   'P 1'
#
loop_
_entity.id
_entity.type
_entity.pdbx_description
1 polymer ?
#
loop_
_entity_poly.entity_id
_entity_poly.type
_entity_poly.pdbx_seq_one_letter_code
_entity_poly.pdbx_strand_id
1 'polypeptide(L)'
;QKTAYEIRPRDWSSDVCSSDLITNWKEFLQNPREIIGSEGFVVYGGIIGGILVGWLYCTIKKLKFLTYFDLMMPSIALAQGFGRIGCLLAGCCYGKETTGSLAITFTDSAFAPNHVPLIPTQIYSGILDFAHFFLLLYVAKHKKADGQVAGCYLICYSIGRFVIEMFRGDIERGNVGIFSTSQFISIFILIIGIGLTVAAGRKKFKSNP
;
A
#
# COMPACT_ATOMS: atom_id res chain seq x y z
N GLN A 1 13.90 25.55 14.38
CA GLN A 1 13.83 24.08 14.52
C GLN A 1 12.69 23.77 15.47
N LYS A 2 11.61 23.17 14.95
CA LYS A 2 10.52 22.66 15.80
C LYS A 2 11.06 21.45 16.55
N THR A 3 10.86 21.42 17.86
CA THR A 3 11.21 20.27 18.68
C THR A 3 10.29 19.09 18.35
N ALA A 4 10.74 17.86 18.55
CA ALA A 4 10.01 16.63 18.25
C ALA A 4 8.60 16.57 18.90
N TYR A 5 8.31 17.38 19.90
CA TYR A 5 7.02 17.54 20.57
C TYR A 5 6.02 18.45 19.81
N GLU A 6 6.48 19.24 18.85
CA GLU A 6 5.60 20.15 18.07
C GLU A 6 5.15 19.57 16.75
N ILE A 7 5.61 18.36 16.41
CA ILE A 7 5.13 17.61 15.26
C ILE A 7 3.72 17.09 15.61
N ARG A 8 2.71 17.64 14.96
CA ARG A 8 1.34 17.20 15.20
C ARG A 8 1.22 15.71 14.84
N PRO A 9 0.49 14.90 15.64
CA PRO A 9 0.29 13.46 15.37
C PRO A 9 -0.24 13.16 13.96
N ARG A 10 -0.85 14.14 13.31
CA ARG A 10 -1.40 14.06 11.94
C ARG A 10 -0.32 13.90 10.87
N ASP A 11 0.94 14.25 11.16
CA ASP A 11 2.04 14.27 10.19
C ASP A 11 2.65 12.88 9.93
N TRP A 12 2.24 11.85 10.70
CA TRP A 12 2.81 10.49 10.64
C TRP A 12 1.94 9.45 9.93
N SER A 13 0.74 9.79 9.48
CA SER A 13 -0.10 8.82 8.79
C SER A 13 0.27 8.71 7.30
N SER A 14 0.96 7.65 6.94
CA SER A 14 1.33 7.32 5.55
C SER A 14 0.15 7.23 4.57
N ASP A 15 -1.05 7.35 5.05
CA ASP A 15 -2.29 7.21 4.30
C ASP A 15 -2.90 8.56 3.85
N VAL A 16 -2.49 9.67 4.48
CA VAL A 16 -2.87 11.04 4.08
C VAL A 16 -2.30 11.38 2.70
N CYS A 17 -1.25 10.71 2.30
CA CYS A 17 -0.42 11.01 1.15
C CYS A 17 -1.04 10.76 -0.21
N SER A 18 -1.96 9.78 -0.32
CA SER A 18 -2.54 9.45 -1.64
C SER A 18 -3.74 10.33 -1.97
N SER A 19 -4.45 10.81 -0.95
CA SER A 19 -5.58 11.71 -1.14
C SER A 19 -5.14 13.12 -1.49
N ASP A 20 -4.06 13.61 -0.87
CA ASP A 20 -3.62 15.00 -1.02
C ASP A 20 -3.17 15.35 -2.43
N LEU A 21 -2.56 14.42 -3.16
CA LEU A 21 -2.13 14.68 -4.53
C LEU A 21 -3.31 14.86 -5.50
N ILE A 22 -4.36 14.07 -5.33
CA ILE A 22 -5.52 14.10 -6.22
C ILE A 22 -6.46 15.25 -5.83
N THR A 23 -6.63 15.52 -4.54
CA THR A 23 -7.46 16.60 -4.04
C THR A 23 -6.81 17.97 -4.20
N ASN A 24 -5.48 18.07 -4.03
CA ASN A 24 -4.72 19.32 -4.07
C ASN A 24 -3.94 19.53 -5.37
N TRP A 25 -4.38 18.90 -6.47
CA TRP A 25 -3.71 19.02 -7.77
C TRP A 25 -3.56 20.48 -8.24
N LYS A 26 -4.53 21.35 -7.90
CA LYS A 26 -4.45 22.77 -8.23
C LYS A 26 -3.39 23.50 -7.40
N GLU A 27 -3.24 23.18 -6.13
CA GLU A 27 -2.19 23.72 -5.25
C GLU A 27 -0.81 23.19 -5.64
N PHE A 28 -0.73 21.93 -6.06
CA PHE A 28 0.51 21.34 -6.60
C PHE A 28 1.05 22.12 -7.81
N LEU A 29 0.14 22.58 -8.69
CA LEU A 29 0.56 23.38 -9.85
C LEU A 29 1.02 24.79 -9.47
N GLN A 30 0.54 25.34 -8.33
CA GLN A 30 0.89 26.68 -7.85
C GLN A 30 2.18 26.70 -7.01
N ASN A 31 2.37 25.72 -6.12
CA ASN A 31 3.49 25.64 -5.19
C ASN A 31 4.06 24.22 -5.07
N PRO A 32 4.73 23.68 -6.11
CA PRO A 32 5.21 22.30 -6.10
C PRO A 32 6.24 22.00 -5.00
N ARG A 33 6.96 23.02 -4.50
CA ARG A 33 7.97 22.84 -3.44
C ARG A 33 7.40 22.59 -2.06
N GLU A 34 6.25 23.17 -1.72
CA GLU A 34 5.60 22.98 -0.42
C GLU A 34 4.97 21.59 -0.34
N ILE A 35 4.41 21.10 -1.44
CA ILE A 35 3.75 19.80 -1.50
C ILE A 35 4.77 18.66 -1.62
N ILE A 36 5.85 18.82 -2.40
CA ILE A 36 6.94 17.83 -2.50
C ILE A 36 7.68 17.67 -1.15
N GLY A 37 7.68 18.69 -0.30
CA GLY A 37 8.24 18.63 1.05
C GLY A 37 7.30 18.04 2.11
N SER A 38 6.03 17.74 1.79
CA SER A 38 5.11 17.10 2.72
C SER A 38 5.42 15.60 2.84
N GLU A 39 5.37 15.06 4.06
CA GLU A 39 5.84 13.71 4.40
C GLU A 39 5.22 12.60 3.56
N GLY A 40 4.05 12.84 3.00
CA GLY A 40 3.35 11.90 2.16
C GLY A 40 3.92 11.69 0.77
N PHE A 41 4.39 12.71 0.17
CA PHE A 41 5.07 12.65 -1.13
C PHE A 41 6.39 11.88 -1.07
N VAL A 42 7.06 11.89 0.08
CA VAL A 42 8.32 11.18 0.29
C VAL A 42 8.14 9.68 0.05
N VAL A 43 7.05 9.07 0.51
CA VAL A 43 6.82 7.62 0.36
C VAL A 43 6.55 7.25 -1.10
N TYR A 44 5.67 7.98 -1.79
CA TYR A 44 5.40 7.72 -3.22
C TYR A 44 6.60 8.05 -4.10
N GLY A 45 7.30 9.16 -3.80
CA GLY A 45 8.56 9.49 -4.44
C GLY A 45 9.60 8.38 -4.28
N GLY A 46 9.70 7.82 -3.07
CA GLY A 46 10.58 6.68 -2.77
C GLY A 46 10.20 5.42 -3.56
N ILE A 47 8.93 5.08 -3.64
CA ILE A 47 8.45 3.92 -4.40
C ILE A 47 8.69 4.11 -5.91
N ILE A 48 8.26 5.23 -6.46
CA ILE A 48 8.43 5.53 -7.89
C ILE A 48 9.91 5.63 -8.22
N GLY A 49 10.69 6.36 -7.41
CA GLY A 49 12.13 6.50 -7.56
C GLY A 49 12.83 5.15 -7.48
N GLY A 50 12.50 4.31 -6.52
CA GLY A 50 13.03 2.95 -6.37
C GLY A 50 12.75 2.06 -7.58
N ILE A 51 11.53 2.10 -8.11
CA ILE A 51 11.15 1.36 -9.33
C ILE A 51 11.94 1.88 -10.54
N LEU A 52 12.01 3.19 -10.73
CA LEU A 52 12.73 3.81 -11.87
C LEU A 52 14.23 3.53 -11.82
N VAL A 53 14.86 3.73 -10.65
CA VAL A 53 16.30 3.46 -10.46
C VAL A 53 16.60 1.96 -10.64
N GLY A 54 15.76 1.09 -10.07
CA GLY A 54 15.89 -0.36 -10.24
C GLY A 54 15.75 -0.79 -11.70
N TRP A 55 14.77 -0.21 -12.41
CA TRP A 55 14.59 -0.45 -13.84
C TRP A 55 15.77 0.04 -14.67
N LEU A 56 16.26 1.26 -14.40
CA LEU A 56 17.42 1.85 -15.06
C LEU A 56 18.68 1.02 -14.82
N TYR A 57 18.94 0.62 -13.58
CA TYR A 57 20.06 -0.24 -13.22
C TYR A 57 20.01 -1.58 -13.96
N CYS A 58 18.87 -2.24 -13.97
CA CYS A 58 18.68 -3.50 -14.70
C CYS A 58 18.92 -3.32 -16.20
N THR A 59 18.47 -2.20 -16.78
CA THR A 59 18.66 -1.88 -18.20
C THR A 59 20.14 -1.68 -18.52
N ILE A 60 20.87 -0.91 -17.72
CA ILE A 60 22.32 -0.66 -17.89
C ILE A 60 23.12 -1.98 -17.76
N LYS A 61 22.77 -2.81 -16.78
CA LYS A 61 23.43 -4.10 -16.54
C LYS A 61 22.91 -5.25 -17.42
N LYS A 62 21.98 -4.99 -18.35
CA LYS A 62 21.34 -5.98 -19.23
C LYS A 62 20.66 -7.11 -18.44
N LEU A 63 20.12 -6.81 -17.26
CA LEU A 63 19.40 -7.74 -16.39
C LEU A 63 17.90 -7.68 -16.67
N LYS A 64 17.19 -8.78 -16.41
CA LYS A 64 15.73 -8.83 -16.55
C LYS A 64 15.06 -8.20 -15.33
N PHE A 65 14.58 -6.97 -15.44
CA PHE A 65 13.94 -6.23 -14.34
C PHE A 65 12.83 -7.04 -13.64
N LEU A 66 11.94 -7.69 -14.41
CA LEU A 66 10.82 -8.44 -13.86
C LEU A 66 11.25 -9.64 -12.99
N THR A 67 12.41 -10.26 -13.26
CA THR A 67 12.94 -11.34 -12.43
C THR A 67 13.31 -10.85 -11.04
N TYR A 68 13.97 -9.69 -10.94
CA TYR A 68 14.34 -9.08 -9.67
C TYR A 68 13.13 -8.47 -8.96
N PHE A 69 12.21 -7.91 -9.72
CA PHE A 69 10.97 -7.37 -9.19
C PHE A 69 10.13 -8.47 -8.54
N ASP A 70 9.97 -9.63 -9.18
CA ASP A 70 9.34 -10.81 -8.60
C ASP A 70 10.00 -11.25 -7.29
N LEU A 71 11.34 -11.20 -7.21
CA LEU A 71 12.09 -11.61 -6.01
C LEU A 71 11.81 -10.69 -4.82
N MET A 72 11.57 -9.40 -5.06
CA MET A 72 11.31 -8.41 -4.01
C MET A 72 9.88 -8.46 -3.44
N MET A 73 8.90 -8.94 -4.21
CA MET A 73 7.48 -8.87 -3.82
C MET A 73 7.16 -9.55 -2.49
N PRO A 74 7.65 -10.77 -2.19
CA PRO A 74 7.40 -11.38 -0.89
C PRO A 74 7.95 -10.56 0.28
N SER A 75 9.14 -9.98 0.12
CA SER A 75 9.76 -9.12 1.16
C SER A 75 8.94 -7.86 1.41
N ILE A 76 8.34 -7.28 0.37
CA ILE A 76 7.46 -6.12 0.49
C ILE A 76 6.19 -6.49 1.26
N ALA A 77 5.54 -7.62 0.93
CA ALA A 77 4.36 -8.10 1.65
C ALA A 77 4.66 -8.36 3.13
N LEU A 78 5.82 -8.96 3.42
CA LEU A 78 6.27 -9.19 4.80
C LEU A 78 6.47 -7.86 5.55
N ALA A 79 7.14 -6.90 4.95
CA ALA A 79 7.36 -5.56 5.53
C ALA A 79 6.02 -4.84 5.79
N GLN A 80 5.04 -4.96 4.90
CA GLN A 80 3.69 -4.43 5.10
C GLN A 80 3.01 -5.06 6.33
N GLY A 81 3.09 -6.38 6.49
CA GLY A 81 2.54 -7.07 7.67
C GLY A 81 3.12 -6.55 8.98
N PHE A 82 4.44 -6.37 9.06
CA PHE A 82 5.08 -5.74 10.22
C PHE A 82 4.70 -4.27 10.39
N GLY A 83 4.54 -3.54 9.31
CA GLY A 83 4.03 -2.17 9.33
C GLY A 83 2.64 -2.07 9.96
N ARG A 84 1.75 -3.06 9.73
CA ARG A 84 0.42 -3.11 10.37
C ARG A 84 0.50 -3.35 11.88
N ILE A 85 1.49 -4.10 12.36
CA ILE A 85 1.75 -4.21 13.79
C ILE A 85 2.17 -2.84 14.35
N GLY A 86 3.03 -2.11 13.66
CA GLY A 86 3.39 -0.74 14.02
C GLY A 86 2.17 0.21 14.06
N CYS A 87 1.28 0.13 13.06
CA CYS A 87 0.04 0.89 13.05
C CYS A 87 -0.87 0.55 14.25
N LEU A 88 -0.94 -0.72 14.65
CA LEU A 88 -1.71 -1.15 15.81
C LEU A 88 -1.15 -0.54 17.10
N LEU A 89 0.17 -0.58 17.29
CA LEU A 89 0.84 -0.03 18.47
C LEU A 89 0.72 1.50 18.53
N ALA A 90 0.75 2.18 17.40
CA ALA A 90 0.56 3.63 17.30
C ALA A 90 -0.92 4.05 17.43
N GLY A 91 -1.87 3.13 17.26
CA GLY A 91 -3.31 3.43 17.25
C GLY A 91 -3.79 4.17 15.99
N CYS A 92 -3.05 4.12 14.88
CA CYS A 92 -3.47 4.72 13.60
C CYS A 92 -4.15 3.68 12.69
N CYS A 93 -4.79 4.14 11.62
CA CYS A 93 -5.43 3.27 10.62
C CYS A 93 -6.53 2.34 11.19
N TYR A 94 -7.25 2.81 12.17
CA TYR A 94 -8.35 2.09 12.83
C TYR A 94 -9.60 1.99 11.96
N GLY A 95 -10.49 1.06 12.32
CA GLY A 95 -11.77 0.86 11.65
C GLY A 95 -12.89 1.69 12.26
N LYS A 96 -14.10 1.52 11.72
CA LYS A 96 -15.32 2.15 12.22
C LYS A 96 -15.63 1.69 13.64
N GLU A 97 -16.42 2.48 14.36
CA GLU A 97 -16.98 2.09 15.65
C GLU A 97 -17.83 0.83 15.50
N THR A 98 -17.72 -0.06 16.48
CA THR A 98 -18.45 -1.33 16.46
C THR A 98 -18.78 -1.80 17.88
N THR A 99 -19.89 -2.52 18.00
CA THR A 99 -20.28 -3.22 19.21
C THR A 99 -19.90 -4.71 19.20
N GLY A 100 -19.14 -5.13 18.16
CA GLY A 100 -18.73 -6.53 17.99
C GLY A 100 -17.75 -6.99 19.06
N SER A 101 -17.73 -8.30 19.33
CA SER A 101 -16.87 -8.93 20.37
C SER A 101 -15.37 -8.86 20.06
N LEU A 102 -14.97 -8.58 18.82
CA LEU A 102 -13.58 -8.43 18.40
C LEU A 102 -13.11 -6.97 18.34
N ALA A 103 -13.89 -6.04 18.93
CA ALA A 103 -13.50 -4.63 18.99
C ALA A 103 -12.25 -4.44 19.86
N ILE A 104 -11.41 -3.49 19.47
CA ILE A 104 -10.31 -3.00 20.30
C ILE A 104 -10.62 -1.57 20.76
N THR A 105 -10.17 -1.25 21.96
CA THR A 105 -10.34 0.09 22.53
C THR A 105 -8.98 0.65 22.89
N PHE A 106 -8.67 1.81 22.37
CA PHE A 106 -7.44 2.54 22.72
C PHE A 106 -7.70 3.41 23.95
N THR A 107 -6.75 3.48 24.86
CA THR A 107 -6.86 4.26 26.11
C THR A 107 -6.02 5.52 26.09
N ASP A 108 -4.91 5.51 25.37
CA ASP A 108 -3.95 6.63 25.27
C ASP A 108 -3.33 6.67 23.87
N SER A 109 -4.18 6.80 22.85
CA SER A 109 -3.74 6.94 21.46
C SER A 109 -3.76 8.41 21.05
N ALA A 110 -2.72 8.81 20.33
CA ALA A 110 -2.65 10.13 19.72
C ALA A 110 -3.50 10.24 18.43
N PHE A 111 -3.89 9.10 17.84
CA PHE A 111 -4.56 9.05 16.52
C PHE A 111 -6.00 8.54 16.60
N ALA A 112 -6.20 7.42 17.32
CA ALA A 112 -7.53 6.85 17.46
C ALA A 112 -8.34 7.57 18.56
N PRO A 113 -9.67 7.59 18.44
CA PRO A 113 -10.53 8.02 19.55
C PRO A 113 -10.33 7.08 20.74
N ASN A 114 -10.01 7.65 21.90
CA ASN A 114 -9.80 6.90 23.11
C ASN A 114 -11.13 6.47 23.74
N HIS A 115 -11.15 5.30 24.39
CA HIS A 115 -12.31 4.71 25.05
C HIS A 115 -13.49 4.37 24.14
N VAL A 116 -13.27 4.29 22.82
CA VAL A 116 -14.27 3.90 21.82
C VAL A 116 -13.93 2.52 21.25
N PRO A 117 -14.87 1.56 21.21
CA PRO A 117 -14.64 0.25 20.61
C PRO A 117 -14.62 0.35 19.09
N LEU A 118 -13.51 -0.02 18.47
CA LEU A 118 -13.20 0.12 17.05
C LEU A 118 -12.93 -1.23 16.39
N ILE A 119 -13.26 -1.36 15.11
CA ILE A 119 -12.87 -2.51 14.30
C ILE A 119 -11.34 -2.54 14.17
N PRO A 120 -10.65 -3.64 14.53
CA PRO A 120 -9.19 -3.74 14.45
C PRO A 120 -8.70 -3.99 13.01
N THR A 121 -8.92 -3.04 12.11
CA THR A 121 -8.52 -3.13 10.70
C THR A 121 -7.02 -3.35 10.52
N GLN A 122 -6.20 -2.90 11.48
CA GLN A 122 -4.77 -3.16 11.52
C GLN A 122 -4.47 -4.66 11.65
N ILE A 123 -5.17 -5.36 12.54
CA ILE A 123 -5.02 -6.81 12.75
C ILE A 123 -5.45 -7.56 11.50
N TYR A 124 -6.62 -7.24 10.95
CA TYR A 124 -7.10 -7.89 9.74
C TYR A 124 -6.18 -7.65 8.55
N SER A 125 -5.69 -6.42 8.36
CA SER A 125 -4.72 -6.11 7.32
C SER A 125 -3.41 -6.87 7.52
N GLY A 126 -2.89 -6.94 8.76
CA GLY A 126 -1.67 -7.66 9.08
C GLY A 126 -1.78 -9.15 8.77
N ILE A 127 -2.88 -9.80 9.17
CA ILE A 127 -3.15 -11.21 8.85
C ILE A 127 -3.19 -11.43 7.32
N LEU A 128 -3.87 -10.56 6.59
CA LEU A 128 -3.93 -10.63 5.13
C LEU A 128 -2.54 -10.43 4.49
N ASP A 129 -1.75 -9.49 4.98
CA ASP A 129 -0.40 -9.23 4.46
C ASP A 129 0.55 -10.40 4.73
N PHE A 130 0.49 -11.05 5.91
CA PHE A 130 1.25 -12.27 6.19
C PHE A 130 0.77 -13.46 5.37
N ALA A 131 -0.54 -13.65 5.21
CA ALA A 131 -1.08 -14.70 4.34
C ALA A 131 -0.65 -14.48 2.89
N HIS A 132 -0.65 -13.23 2.44
CA HIS A 132 -0.17 -12.81 1.13
C HIS A 132 1.32 -13.12 0.95
N PHE A 133 2.16 -12.84 1.95
CA PHE A 133 3.57 -13.23 1.94
C PHE A 133 3.77 -14.73 1.66
N PHE A 134 3.07 -15.61 2.40
CA PHE A 134 3.18 -17.05 2.19
C PHE A 134 2.65 -17.49 0.82
N LEU A 135 1.56 -16.89 0.35
CA LEU A 135 1.04 -17.11 -0.99
C LEU A 135 2.08 -16.74 -2.06
N LEU A 136 2.75 -15.59 -1.91
CA LEU A 136 3.78 -15.15 -2.85
C LEU A 136 5.01 -16.06 -2.85
N LEU A 137 5.42 -16.59 -1.69
CA LEU A 137 6.49 -17.61 -1.62
C LEU A 137 6.09 -18.88 -2.37
N TYR A 138 4.84 -19.32 -2.20
CA TYR A 138 4.32 -20.47 -2.94
C TYR A 138 4.32 -20.23 -4.45
N VAL A 139 3.81 -19.06 -4.89
CA VAL A 139 3.82 -18.67 -6.31
C VAL A 139 5.25 -18.53 -6.84
N ALA A 140 6.17 -17.94 -6.07
CA ALA A 140 7.56 -17.78 -6.45
C ALA A 140 8.27 -19.14 -6.70
N LYS A 141 7.95 -20.14 -5.86
CA LYS A 141 8.46 -21.51 -6.02
C LYS A 141 7.91 -22.19 -7.27
N HIS A 142 6.70 -21.90 -7.68
CA HIS A 142 6.02 -22.56 -8.80
C HIS A 142 5.88 -21.67 -10.04
N LYS A 143 6.48 -20.47 -10.04
CA LYS A 143 6.39 -19.54 -11.17
C LYS A 143 6.99 -20.16 -12.44
N LYS A 144 6.34 -19.86 -13.56
CA LYS A 144 6.73 -20.36 -14.89
C LYS A 144 7.22 -19.26 -15.82
N ALA A 145 7.02 -17.99 -15.43
CA ALA A 145 7.44 -16.82 -16.18
C ALA A 145 7.74 -15.66 -15.24
N ASP A 146 8.62 -14.75 -15.66
CA ASP A 146 8.94 -13.54 -14.92
C ASP A 146 7.75 -12.56 -14.97
N GLY A 147 7.44 -11.94 -13.83
CA GLY A 147 6.29 -11.04 -13.65
C GLY A 147 5.05 -11.72 -13.03
N GLN A 148 5.04 -13.04 -12.85
CA GLN A 148 3.90 -13.73 -12.24
C GLN A 148 3.75 -13.42 -10.74
N VAL A 149 4.85 -13.34 -10.00
CA VAL A 149 4.81 -13.03 -8.56
C VAL A 149 4.39 -11.58 -8.36
N ALA A 150 4.94 -10.67 -9.15
CA ALA A 150 4.57 -9.25 -9.11
C ALA A 150 3.10 -9.04 -9.50
N GLY A 151 2.61 -9.72 -10.54
CA GLY A 151 1.20 -9.67 -10.91
C GLY A 151 0.28 -10.20 -9.82
N CYS A 152 0.63 -11.34 -9.20
CA CYS A 152 -0.10 -11.89 -8.07
C CYS A 152 -0.12 -10.92 -6.87
N TYR A 153 1.04 -10.31 -6.55
CA TYR A 153 1.14 -9.29 -5.50
C TYR A 153 0.17 -8.14 -5.76
N LEU A 154 0.20 -7.54 -6.95
CA LEU A 154 -0.66 -6.39 -7.27
C LEU A 154 -2.15 -6.73 -7.21
N ILE A 155 -2.54 -7.93 -7.66
CA ILE A 155 -3.93 -8.40 -7.61
C ILE A 155 -4.39 -8.58 -6.16
N CYS A 156 -3.65 -9.36 -5.36
CA CYS A 156 -4.05 -9.65 -3.98
C CYS A 156 -4.04 -8.38 -3.12
N TYR A 157 -3.01 -7.54 -3.27
CA TYR A 157 -2.92 -6.26 -2.58
C TYR A 157 -4.09 -5.34 -2.88
N SER A 158 -4.43 -5.17 -4.17
CA SER A 158 -5.52 -4.27 -4.56
C SER A 158 -6.89 -4.74 -4.07
N ILE A 159 -7.15 -6.06 -4.11
CA ILE A 159 -8.39 -6.64 -3.56
C ILE A 159 -8.43 -6.44 -2.05
N GLY A 160 -7.36 -6.81 -1.33
CA GLY A 160 -7.27 -6.66 0.11
C GLY A 160 -7.44 -5.19 0.54
N ARG A 161 -6.78 -4.26 -0.14
CA ARG A 161 -6.88 -2.83 0.12
C ARG A 161 -8.29 -2.30 -0.13
N PHE A 162 -8.93 -2.70 -1.22
CA PHE A 162 -10.29 -2.31 -1.55
C PHE A 162 -11.28 -2.76 -0.47
N VAL A 163 -11.17 -4.00 -0.02
CA VAL A 163 -12.06 -4.57 1.02
C VAL A 163 -11.84 -3.91 2.38
N ILE A 164 -10.58 -3.77 2.81
CA ILE A 164 -10.25 -3.15 4.11
C ILE A 164 -10.75 -1.71 4.18
N GLU A 165 -10.67 -0.97 3.08
CA GLU A 165 -11.13 0.42 3.02
C GLU A 165 -12.62 0.58 3.35
N MET A 166 -13.46 -0.43 3.12
CA MET A 166 -14.88 -0.41 3.46
C MET A 166 -15.12 -0.39 4.99
N PHE A 167 -14.19 -0.96 5.74
CA PHE A 167 -14.26 -1.07 7.21
C PHE A 167 -13.51 0.05 7.94
N ARG A 168 -12.81 0.92 7.23
CA ARG A 168 -12.05 2.02 7.83
C ARG A 168 -12.96 3.11 8.37
N GLY A 169 -12.55 3.70 9.51
CA GLY A 169 -13.29 4.74 10.22
C GLY A 169 -12.63 6.11 10.18
N ASP A 170 -11.38 6.21 9.71
CA ASP A 170 -10.64 7.45 9.59
C ASP A 170 -11.14 8.25 8.36
N ILE A 171 -12.03 9.19 8.59
CA ILE A 171 -12.92 9.86 7.61
C ILE A 171 -12.22 10.93 6.75
N GLU A 172 -11.00 11.35 7.07
CA GLU A 172 -10.36 12.51 6.43
C GLU A 172 -9.70 12.22 5.06
N ARG A 173 -10.11 11.16 4.38
CA ARG A 173 -9.55 10.79 3.08
C ARG A 173 -10.49 11.21 1.97
N GLY A 174 -10.02 12.10 1.11
CA GLY A 174 -10.78 12.58 -0.03
C GLY A 174 -11.51 11.48 -0.79
N ASN A 175 -12.68 11.80 -1.33
CA ASN A 175 -13.48 10.92 -2.17
C ASN A 175 -13.34 11.32 -3.63
N VAL A 176 -13.23 10.34 -4.53
CA VAL A 176 -13.29 10.52 -5.98
C VAL A 176 -14.62 9.91 -6.45
N GLY A 177 -15.64 10.75 -6.57
CA GLY A 177 -17.01 10.32 -6.87
C GLY A 177 -17.58 9.46 -5.73
N ILE A 178 -18.00 8.22 -6.04
CA ILE A 178 -18.58 7.27 -5.08
C ILE A 178 -17.53 6.40 -4.36
N PHE A 179 -16.28 6.44 -4.79
CA PHE A 179 -15.18 5.66 -4.22
C PHE A 179 -14.26 6.53 -3.37
N SER A 180 -13.63 5.93 -2.35
CA SER A 180 -12.50 6.57 -1.70
C SER A 180 -11.31 6.63 -2.67
N THR A 181 -10.40 7.58 -2.46
CA THR A 181 -9.17 7.71 -3.26
C THR A 181 -8.38 6.41 -3.27
N SER A 182 -8.32 5.70 -2.13
CA SER A 182 -7.64 4.40 -2.02
C SER A 182 -8.30 3.32 -2.86
N GLN A 183 -9.64 3.26 -2.89
CA GLN A 183 -10.39 2.32 -3.72
C GLN A 183 -10.16 2.59 -5.21
N PHE A 184 -10.21 3.87 -5.60
CA PHE A 184 -9.94 4.28 -6.98
C PHE A 184 -8.55 3.84 -7.45
N ILE A 185 -7.51 4.12 -6.66
CA ILE A 185 -6.14 3.68 -6.96
C ILE A 185 -6.04 2.15 -7.01
N SER A 186 -6.72 1.44 -6.11
CA SER A 186 -6.72 -0.03 -6.08
C SER A 186 -7.27 -0.66 -7.37
N ILE A 187 -8.27 -0.04 -8.00
CA ILE A 187 -8.79 -0.51 -9.30
C ILE A 187 -7.71 -0.44 -10.39
N PHE A 188 -6.96 0.66 -10.46
CA PHE A 188 -5.87 0.77 -11.44
C PHE A 188 -4.76 -0.24 -11.18
N ILE A 189 -4.37 -0.44 -9.91
CA ILE A 189 -3.36 -1.43 -9.53
C ILE A 189 -3.84 -2.84 -9.90
N LEU A 190 -5.12 -3.14 -9.72
CA LEU A 190 -5.71 -4.42 -10.11
C LEU A 190 -5.60 -4.66 -11.62
N ILE A 191 -5.93 -3.66 -12.44
CA ILE A 191 -5.82 -3.74 -13.90
C ILE A 191 -4.37 -3.99 -14.34
N ILE A 192 -3.42 -3.28 -13.74
CA ILE A 192 -1.98 -3.47 -14.00
C ILE A 192 -1.55 -4.88 -13.60
N GLY A 193 -1.96 -5.38 -12.42
CA GLY A 193 -1.65 -6.71 -11.94
C GLY A 193 -2.17 -7.83 -12.87
N ILE A 194 -3.42 -7.71 -13.32
CA ILE A 194 -4.01 -8.63 -14.30
C ILE A 194 -3.23 -8.56 -15.63
N GLY A 195 -2.94 -7.37 -16.13
CA GLY A 195 -2.16 -7.17 -17.34
C GLY A 195 -0.79 -7.82 -17.30
N LEU A 196 -0.07 -7.67 -16.17
CA LEU A 196 1.24 -8.31 -15.96
C LEU A 196 1.13 -9.84 -15.95
N THR A 197 0.13 -10.38 -15.24
CA THR A 197 -0.07 -11.83 -15.16
C THR A 197 -0.40 -12.43 -16.53
N VAL A 198 -1.27 -11.77 -17.30
CA VAL A 198 -1.63 -12.19 -18.67
C VAL A 198 -0.42 -12.08 -19.60
N ALA A 199 0.33 -10.99 -19.54
CA ALA A 199 1.54 -10.79 -20.36
C ALA A 199 2.61 -11.86 -20.07
N ALA A 200 2.82 -12.18 -18.78
CA ALA A 200 3.71 -13.24 -18.35
C ALA A 200 3.27 -14.62 -18.88
N GLY A 201 1.96 -14.91 -18.84
CA GLY A 201 1.39 -16.15 -19.38
C GLY A 201 1.59 -16.27 -20.90
N ARG A 202 1.38 -15.19 -21.65
CA ARG A 202 1.53 -15.18 -23.13
C ARG A 202 3.00 -15.37 -23.56
N LYS A 203 3.97 -14.83 -22.83
CA LYS A 203 5.40 -15.04 -23.13
C LYS A 203 5.79 -16.50 -23.02
N LYS A 204 5.22 -17.24 -22.06
CA LYS A 204 5.44 -18.66 -21.90
C LYS A 204 4.95 -19.47 -23.12
N PHE A 205 3.76 -19.13 -23.64
CA PHE A 205 3.16 -19.83 -24.77
C PHE A 205 3.99 -19.69 -26.08
N LYS A 206 4.66 -18.52 -26.24
CA LYS A 206 5.57 -18.28 -27.38
C LYS A 206 6.96 -18.92 -27.24
N SER A 207 7.38 -19.30 -26.03
CA SER A 207 8.71 -19.87 -25.75
C SER A 207 8.72 -21.40 -25.73
N ASN A 208 7.58 -22.06 -25.91
CA ASN A 208 7.44 -23.51 -26.06
C ASN A 208 6.94 -23.76 -27.49
N PRO A 209 7.84 -24.04 -28.48
CA PRO A 209 7.44 -24.52 -29.80
C PRO A 209 6.90 -25.94 -29.75
#